data_0343961e6cfb64614207e8c1291c4c0e
#
_entry.id   0343961e6cfb64614207e8c1291c4c0e
#
_cell.length_a   1.000
_cell.length_b   1.000
_cell.length_c   1.000
_cell.angle_alpha   90.00
_cell.angle_beta   90.00
_cell.angle_gamma   90.00
#
_symmetry.space_group_name_H-M   'P 1'
#
loop_
_entity.id
_entity.type
_entity.pdbx_description
1 polymer ?
#
loop_
_entity_poly.entity_id
_entity_poly.type
_entity_poly.pdbx_seq_one_letter_code
_entity_poly.pdbx_strand_id
1 'polypeptide(L)'
;QFLQQFPKGGDLHNHLSGAIYAESYLAWAREDGKCIDLNTHIITPPPCERAVSLKEVMADASSTPLEPIIDALSVRNYERRSISGHDQFFATFNRFRSAAIGRFGDMVAEARRRAGRQNMVYLELMVSLGMLEVAQLAAQNGQLDAPFGERISHSEVDALVDAVIKQLDDIEARQNQLLGCDTSAAITPTGCDVTVRFQAQVLRTFAPVQVYAQTLLAVKLVQADHRVVGLNFVAPEDHRIARRDYRQHMQFIAELSAEFPSQPAGITLHAGELTLGLVPPEDLGWHIRDAIETAGATRIGHGIDIAFDDNMDALLTSMAEQDVMVEINLTSNDVILGIKDAAHPLPTYLDYGVPVTLSTDDEGVSRIDLTHEYQRAATTYDLSYSQLREFARNSLQYSFLPGARLFDNTADGQAIAACATEVLGSQNTTGACAEFLAASPKAKLQWELEKRLSAFEALF
;
A
#
# COMPACT_ATOMS: atom_id res chain seq x y z
N GLN A 1 12.43 -6.04 -21.34
CA GLN A 1 12.53 -4.66 -21.87
C GLN A 1 11.16 -4.02 -22.08
N PHE A 2 10.19 -4.72 -22.72
CA PHE A 2 8.83 -4.19 -22.95
C PHE A 2 8.18 -3.71 -21.64
N LEU A 3 8.02 -4.57 -20.63
CA LEU A 3 7.39 -4.22 -19.36
C LEU A 3 8.21 -3.23 -18.50
N GLN A 4 9.51 -3.10 -18.69
CA GLN A 4 10.31 -2.07 -18.02
C GLN A 4 9.94 -0.65 -18.48
N GLN A 5 9.57 -0.50 -19.76
CA GLN A 5 9.16 0.78 -20.35
C GLN A 5 7.65 1.01 -20.27
N PHE A 6 6.86 -0.06 -20.09
CA PHE A 6 5.40 0.02 -20.01
C PHE A 6 4.93 0.95 -18.88
N PRO A 7 4.03 1.91 -19.17
CA PRO A 7 3.44 2.79 -18.18
C PRO A 7 2.45 2.03 -17.28
N LYS A 8 2.73 1.97 -15.96
CA LYS A 8 2.02 1.12 -15.01
C LYS A 8 0.95 1.85 -14.19
N GLY A 9 0.73 3.15 -14.48
CA GLY A 9 -0.22 3.94 -13.68
C GLY A 9 0.31 4.19 -12.27
N GLY A 10 -0.21 3.49 -11.29
CA GLY A 10 0.19 3.62 -9.89
C GLY A 10 0.31 2.28 -9.17
N ASP A 11 0.84 2.34 -7.94
CA ASP A 11 0.83 1.25 -6.97
C ASP A 11 -0.06 1.69 -5.79
N LEU A 12 -1.14 0.96 -5.55
CA LEU A 12 -2.19 1.31 -4.59
C LEU A 12 -2.09 0.53 -3.27
N HIS A 13 -1.29 -0.53 -3.24
CA HIS A 13 -1.08 -1.37 -2.08
C HIS A 13 0.42 -1.56 -1.84
N ASN A 14 1.00 -0.60 -1.10
CA ASN A 14 2.43 -0.55 -0.87
C ASN A 14 2.71 -0.05 0.56
N HIS A 15 3.29 -0.91 1.39
CA HIS A 15 3.69 -0.57 2.75
C HIS A 15 5.03 0.17 2.74
N LEU A 16 5.06 1.44 3.11
CA LEU A 16 6.28 2.26 3.02
C LEU A 16 7.49 1.61 3.69
N SER A 17 7.32 1.00 4.86
CA SER A 17 8.42 0.34 5.56
C SER A 17 8.88 -0.96 4.88
N GLY A 18 7.97 -1.71 4.29
CA GLY A 18 8.28 -2.91 3.53
C GLY A 18 8.76 -2.65 2.11
N ALA A 19 8.49 -1.46 1.57
CA ALA A 19 8.97 -1.03 0.26
C ALA A 19 10.50 -0.88 0.18
N ILE A 20 11.17 -0.72 1.33
CA ILE A 20 12.60 -0.40 1.38
C ILE A 20 13.45 -1.66 1.37
N TYR A 21 14.43 -1.71 0.47
CA TYR A 21 15.36 -2.82 0.41
C TYR A 21 16.29 -2.86 1.63
N ALA A 22 16.66 -4.08 2.04
CA ALA A 22 17.54 -4.33 3.18
C ALA A 22 18.84 -3.53 3.12
N GLU A 23 19.41 -3.36 1.93
CA GLU A 23 20.63 -2.61 1.68
C GLU A 23 20.52 -1.13 2.07
N SER A 24 19.37 -0.50 1.81
CA SER A 24 19.11 0.90 2.19
C SER A 24 18.98 1.02 3.70
N TYR A 25 18.26 0.10 4.35
CA TYR A 25 18.17 0.06 5.81
C TYR A 25 19.54 -0.11 6.47
N LEU A 26 20.40 -0.96 5.94
CA LEU A 26 21.75 -1.16 6.44
C LEU A 26 22.61 0.10 6.26
N ALA A 27 22.48 0.78 5.10
CA ALA A 27 23.20 2.03 4.84
C ALA A 27 22.79 3.11 5.84
N TRP A 28 21.49 3.32 6.03
CA TRP A 28 20.97 4.32 6.98
C TRP A 28 21.31 3.98 8.43
N ALA A 29 21.17 2.72 8.81
CA ALA A 29 21.52 2.28 10.17
C ALA A 29 23.02 2.48 10.47
N ARG A 30 23.88 2.29 9.48
CA ARG A 30 25.32 2.61 9.59
C ARG A 30 25.54 4.12 9.77
N GLU A 31 24.87 4.95 8.98
CA GLU A 31 24.95 6.42 9.09
C GLU A 31 24.51 6.90 10.47
N ASP A 32 23.43 6.31 11.02
CA ASP A 32 22.88 6.64 12.34
C ASP A 32 23.66 6.00 13.50
N GLY A 33 24.78 5.30 13.23
CA GLY A 33 25.60 4.67 14.27
C GLY A 33 24.92 3.53 15.01
N LYS A 34 23.95 2.84 14.36
CA LYS A 34 23.20 1.71 14.95
C LYS A 34 24.02 0.44 14.98
N CYS A 35 23.51 -0.51 15.76
CA CYS A 35 24.10 -1.81 16.01
C CYS A 35 23.25 -2.92 15.39
N ILE A 36 23.85 -4.10 15.21
CA ILE A 36 23.14 -5.30 14.79
C ILE A 36 23.52 -6.48 15.67
N ASP A 37 22.54 -7.21 16.17
CA ASP A 37 22.74 -8.51 16.81
C ASP A 37 22.96 -9.56 15.73
N LEU A 38 24.15 -10.17 15.68
CA LEU A 38 24.50 -11.13 14.63
C LEU A 38 23.80 -12.50 14.76
N ASN A 39 23.13 -12.78 15.88
CA ASN A 39 22.38 -14.02 16.05
C ASN A 39 20.92 -13.87 15.58
N THR A 40 20.30 -12.74 15.92
CA THR A 40 18.89 -12.45 15.60
C THR A 40 18.72 -11.58 14.37
N HIS A 41 19.79 -10.92 13.94
CA HIS A 41 19.83 -9.90 12.89
C HIS A 41 18.89 -8.71 13.16
N ILE A 42 18.61 -8.42 14.43
CA ILE A 42 17.83 -7.24 14.82
C ILE A 42 18.74 -6.03 14.88
N ILE A 43 18.34 -4.96 14.17
CA ILE A 43 18.99 -3.65 14.24
C ILE A 43 18.52 -2.92 15.50
N THR A 44 19.46 -2.45 16.30
CA THR A 44 19.19 -1.80 17.61
C THR A 44 19.86 -0.42 17.69
N PRO A 45 19.32 0.50 18.52
CA PRO A 45 20.00 1.76 18.78
C PRO A 45 21.32 1.54 19.56
N PRO A 46 22.26 2.49 19.53
CA PRO A 46 23.44 2.46 20.41
C PRO A 46 23.03 2.61 21.89
N PRO A 47 23.88 2.15 22.86
CA PRO A 47 25.23 1.56 22.70
C PRO A 47 25.18 0.09 22.28
N CYS A 48 26.25 -0.39 21.57
CA CYS A 48 26.36 -1.74 21.04
C CYS A 48 26.90 -2.74 22.10
N GLU A 49 26.25 -2.85 23.25
CA GLU A 49 26.72 -3.66 24.35
C GLU A 49 26.68 -5.19 24.09
N ARG A 50 25.65 -5.64 23.38
CA ARG A 50 25.40 -7.06 23.02
C ARG A 50 25.27 -7.28 21.51
N ALA A 51 25.64 -6.28 20.75
CA ALA A 51 25.52 -6.21 19.31
C ALA A 51 26.82 -5.64 18.72
N VAL A 52 26.98 -5.69 17.41
CA VAL A 52 28.15 -5.14 16.72
C VAL A 52 27.74 -3.85 16.01
N SER A 53 28.62 -2.86 15.98
CA SER A 53 28.38 -1.63 15.22
C SER A 53 28.25 -1.94 13.73
N LEU A 54 27.16 -1.48 13.10
CA LEU A 54 26.99 -1.62 11.64
C LEU A 54 28.09 -0.90 10.84
N LYS A 55 28.73 0.12 11.42
CA LYS A 55 29.90 0.75 10.83
C LYS A 55 31.08 -0.22 10.73
N GLU A 56 31.31 -1.05 11.75
CA GLU A 56 32.35 -2.07 11.77
C GLU A 56 31.99 -3.23 10.83
N VAL A 57 30.78 -3.76 10.91
CA VAL A 57 30.29 -4.83 10.03
C VAL A 57 30.44 -4.48 8.56
N MET A 58 30.08 -3.26 8.17
CA MET A 58 30.15 -2.81 6.77
C MET A 58 31.54 -2.33 6.32
N ALA A 59 32.47 -2.10 7.26
CA ALA A 59 33.83 -1.74 6.93
C ALA A 59 34.70 -3.00 6.57
N ASP A 60 34.36 -4.15 7.12
CA ASP A 60 35.07 -5.39 6.87
C ASP A 60 34.12 -6.54 6.50
N ALA A 61 33.69 -6.53 5.25
CA ALA A 61 32.82 -7.56 4.69
C ALA A 61 33.48 -8.94 4.61
N SER A 62 34.81 -9.03 4.85
CA SER A 62 35.53 -10.31 4.86
C SER A 62 35.38 -11.05 6.19
N SER A 63 35.18 -10.30 7.29
CA SER A 63 35.00 -10.87 8.65
C SER A 63 33.52 -11.12 8.98
N THR A 64 32.60 -10.34 8.39
CA THR A 64 31.17 -10.48 8.63
C THR A 64 30.42 -10.35 7.31
N PRO A 65 30.05 -11.47 6.68
CA PRO A 65 29.29 -11.45 5.43
C PRO A 65 27.94 -10.74 5.59
N LEU A 66 27.59 -9.85 4.65
CA LEU A 66 26.32 -9.11 4.66
C LEU A 66 25.14 -9.96 4.15
N GLU A 67 25.41 -11.00 3.38
CA GLU A 67 24.39 -11.85 2.78
C GLU A 67 23.41 -12.46 3.80
N PRO A 68 23.84 -13.07 4.92
CA PRO A 68 22.92 -13.57 5.94
C PRO A 68 22.06 -12.49 6.58
N ILE A 69 22.60 -11.27 6.70
CA ILE A 69 21.89 -10.11 7.24
C ILE A 69 20.81 -9.67 6.25
N ILE A 70 21.15 -9.51 4.96
CA ILE A 70 20.19 -9.17 3.91
C ILE A 70 19.11 -10.25 3.80
N ASP A 71 19.48 -11.52 3.89
CA ASP A 71 18.52 -12.62 3.90
C ASP A 71 17.58 -12.57 5.11
N ALA A 72 18.06 -12.10 6.26
CA ALA A 72 17.23 -11.97 7.46
C ALA A 72 16.28 -10.76 7.38
N LEU A 73 16.68 -9.68 6.69
CA LEU A 73 15.90 -8.45 6.49
C LEU A 73 14.96 -8.52 5.27
N SER A 74 14.89 -9.65 4.59
CA SER A 74 14.05 -9.85 3.40
C SER A 74 13.64 -11.32 3.27
N VAL A 75 12.80 -11.64 2.28
CA VAL A 75 12.45 -13.03 1.96
C VAL A 75 13.49 -13.72 1.05
N ARG A 76 14.63 -13.08 0.79
CA ARG A 76 15.71 -13.66 -0.02
C ARG A 76 16.17 -14.98 0.59
N ASN A 77 16.21 -16.03 -0.22
CA ASN A 77 16.70 -17.38 0.18
C ASN A 77 15.93 -18.06 1.33
N TYR A 78 14.71 -17.60 1.70
CA TYR A 78 13.92 -18.21 2.78
C TYR A 78 13.65 -19.70 2.54
N GLU A 79 13.41 -20.11 1.29
CA GLU A 79 13.18 -21.51 0.90
C GLU A 79 14.35 -22.45 1.23
N ARG A 80 15.56 -21.91 1.43
CA ARG A 80 16.74 -22.66 1.83
C ARG A 80 16.88 -22.81 3.34
N ARG A 81 15.92 -22.28 4.11
CA ARG A 81 15.92 -22.27 5.57
C ARG A 81 14.74 -23.10 6.09
N SER A 82 14.83 -23.51 7.35
CA SER A 82 13.73 -24.18 8.05
C SER A 82 12.72 -23.18 8.62
N ILE A 83 12.24 -22.26 7.78
CA ILE A 83 11.28 -21.22 8.15
C ILE A 83 10.26 -21.07 7.03
N SER A 84 8.98 -20.85 7.37
CA SER A 84 7.96 -20.56 6.37
C SER A 84 8.16 -19.17 5.74
N GLY A 85 7.65 -18.97 4.51
CA GLY A 85 7.63 -17.64 3.89
C GLY A 85 6.89 -16.64 4.76
N HIS A 86 5.73 -17.03 5.32
CA HIS A 86 4.96 -16.27 6.29
C HIS A 86 5.81 -15.78 7.48
N ASP A 87 6.43 -16.69 8.21
CA ASP A 87 7.20 -16.32 9.41
C ASP A 87 8.44 -15.48 9.07
N GLN A 88 9.10 -15.79 7.96
CA GLN A 88 10.25 -15.00 7.50
C GLN A 88 9.83 -13.58 7.13
N PHE A 89 8.71 -13.44 6.38
CA PHE A 89 8.20 -12.14 5.96
C PHE A 89 7.88 -11.25 7.16
N PHE A 90 7.01 -11.69 8.06
CA PHE A 90 6.62 -10.90 9.22
C PHE A 90 7.75 -10.64 10.22
N ALA A 91 8.74 -11.53 10.33
CA ALA A 91 9.90 -11.31 11.19
C ALA A 91 10.81 -10.17 10.71
N THR A 92 10.80 -9.81 9.42
CA THR A 92 11.64 -8.73 8.87
C THR A 92 11.34 -7.38 9.50
N PHE A 93 10.07 -7.07 9.74
CA PHE A 93 9.61 -5.78 10.27
C PHE A 93 10.21 -5.47 11.65
N ASN A 94 10.30 -6.46 12.54
CA ASN A 94 10.97 -6.27 13.82
C ASN A 94 12.47 -6.08 13.66
N ARG A 95 13.10 -6.74 12.68
CA ARG A 95 14.55 -6.71 12.48
C ARG A 95 15.03 -5.36 11.97
N PHE A 96 14.32 -4.72 11.03
CA PHE A 96 14.72 -3.42 10.49
C PHE A 96 14.05 -2.22 11.17
N ARG A 97 13.08 -2.40 12.06
CA ARG A 97 12.32 -1.32 12.69
C ARG A 97 13.16 -0.15 13.17
N SER A 98 14.27 -0.44 13.86
CA SER A 98 15.16 0.60 14.38
C SER A 98 15.78 1.45 13.26
N ALA A 99 16.07 0.86 12.09
CA ALA A 99 16.64 1.56 10.94
C ALA A 99 15.61 2.48 10.25
N ALA A 100 14.31 2.18 10.36
CA ALA A 100 13.23 2.96 9.78
C ALA A 100 12.88 4.23 10.57
N ILE A 101 13.11 4.22 11.90
CA ILE A 101 12.77 5.35 12.78
C ILE A 101 13.53 6.61 12.35
N GLY A 102 12.78 7.70 12.09
CA GLY A 102 13.34 8.98 11.67
C GLY A 102 13.70 9.08 10.18
N ARG A 103 13.42 8.04 9.39
CA ARG A 103 13.78 7.95 7.96
C ARG A 103 12.59 8.00 6.99
N PHE A 104 11.40 8.43 7.45
CA PHE A 104 10.21 8.44 6.58
C PHE A 104 10.42 9.21 5.27
N GLY A 105 11.02 10.40 5.32
CA GLY A 105 11.30 11.19 4.11
C GLY A 105 12.33 10.51 3.17
N ASP A 106 13.32 9.81 3.74
CA ASP A 106 14.30 9.03 2.97
C ASP A 106 13.61 7.82 2.31
N MET A 107 12.72 7.11 3.03
CA MET A 107 11.93 5.99 2.51
C MET A 107 11.02 6.43 1.37
N VAL A 108 10.26 7.52 1.54
CA VAL A 108 9.39 8.05 0.47
C VAL A 108 10.21 8.48 -0.75
N ALA A 109 11.37 9.11 -0.57
CA ALA A 109 12.26 9.47 -1.68
C ALA A 109 12.75 8.25 -2.46
N GLU A 110 13.08 7.15 -1.76
CA GLU A 110 13.51 5.89 -2.40
C GLU A 110 12.36 5.25 -3.19
N ALA A 111 11.19 5.05 -2.56
CA ALA A 111 10.02 4.49 -3.21
C ALA A 111 9.60 5.32 -4.44
N ARG A 112 9.55 6.65 -4.30
CA ARG A 112 9.19 7.59 -5.36
C ARG A 112 10.19 7.57 -6.53
N ARG A 113 11.50 7.51 -6.25
CA ARG A 113 12.54 7.37 -7.29
C ARG A 113 12.41 6.04 -8.04
N ARG A 114 12.09 4.95 -7.34
CA ARG A 114 11.88 3.62 -7.92
C ARG A 114 10.65 3.62 -8.80
N ALA A 115 9.54 4.18 -8.34
CA ALA A 115 8.32 4.37 -9.11
C ALA A 115 8.55 5.12 -10.43
N GLY A 116 9.30 6.24 -10.37
CA GLY A 116 9.63 7.00 -11.58
C GLY A 116 10.46 6.20 -12.58
N ARG A 117 11.40 5.35 -12.11
CA ARG A 117 12.19 4.45 -12.99
C ARG A 117 11.35 3.36 -13.64
N GLN A 118 10.23 3.00 -13.05
CA GLN A 118 9.29 2.00 -13.53
C GLN A 118 8.14 2.59 -14.38
N ASN A 119 8.23 3.89 -14.71
CA ASN A 119 7.21 4.60 -15.48
C ASN A 119 5.84 4.62 -14.80
N MET A 120 5.82 4.78 -13.48
CA MET A 120 4.60 5.06 -12.70
C MET A 120 4.40 6.58 -12.57
N VAL A 121 3.15 6.98 -12.32
CA VAL A 121 2.76 8.37 -12.07
C VAL A 121 2.20 8.60 -10.67
N TYR A 122 1.91 7.51 -9.93
CA TYR A 122 1.19 7.58 -8.66
C TYR A 122 1.61 6.48 -7.67
N LEU A 123 1.62 6.84 -6.39
CA LEU A 123 1.80 5.91 -5.26
C LEU A 123 0.79 6.23 -4.15
N GLU A 124 0.11 5.22 -3.63
CA GLU A 124 -0.57 5.27 -2.33
C GLU A 124 0.24 4.44 -1.32
N LEU A 125 0.95 5.13 -0.43
CA LEU A 125 1.84 4.51 0.54
C LEU A 125 1.16 4.35 1.89
N MET A 126 1.11 3.14 2.42
CA MET A 126 0.60 2.85 3.76
C MET A 126 1.64 3.23 4.82
N VAL A 127 1.22 4.03 5.83
CA VAL A 127 2.10 4.56 6.87
C VAL A 127 1.42 4.55 8.25
N SER A 128 2.20 4.30 9.31
CA SER A 128 1.73 4.26 10.71
C SER A 128 2.09 5.53 11.47
N LEU A 129 1.80 6.71 10.91
CA LEU A 129 2.07 8.00 11.58
C LEU A 129 1.06 8.25 12.70
N GLY A 130 1.54 8.50 13.93
CA GLY A 130 0.71 8.75 15.10
C GLY A 130 -0.04 7.54 15.66
N MET A 131 0.02 6.38 14.99
CA MET A 131 -0.80 5.20 15.35
C MET A 131 -0.39 4.56 16.68
N LEU A 132 0.90 4.53 17.01
CA LEU A 132 1.36 4.01 18.30
C LEU A 132 1.03 4.97 19.45
N GLU A 133 1.14 6.26 19.21
CA GLU A 133 0.83 7.32 20.18
C GLU A 133 -0.65 7.29 20.56
N VAL A 134 -1.56 7.25 19.57
CA VAL A 134 -3.00 7.16 19.84
C VAL A 134 -3.39 5.84 20.49
N ALA A 135 -2.73 4.73 20.11
CA ALA A 135 -2.95 3.43 20.75
C ALA A 135 -2.51 3.45 22.22
N GLN A 136 -1.40 4.11 22.56
CA GLN A 136 -0.96 4.30 23.95
C GLN A 136 -1.92 5.18 24.75
N LEU A 137 -2.42 6.27 24.15
CA LEU A 137 -3.45 7.12 24.75
C LEU A 137 -4.71 6.31 25.08
N ALA A 138 -5.18 5.51 24.12
CA ALA A 138 -6.36 4.66 24.33
C ALA A 138 -6.14 3.56 25.38
N ALA A 139 -4.93 3.01 25.46
CA ALA A 139 -4.60 2.02 26.50
C ALA A 139 -4.63 2.59 27.93
N GLN A 140 -4.38 3.90 28.07
CA GLN A 140 -4.38 4.57 29.38
C GLN A 140 -5.77 5.07 29.77
N ASN A 141 -6.51 5.68 28.85
CA ASN A 141 -7.70 6.46 29.11
C ASN A 141 -8.94 6.02 28.33
N GLY A 142 -8.81 5.08 27.38
CA GLY A 142 -9.91 4.68 26.51
C GLY A 142 -10.94 3.79 27.20
N GLN A 143 -12.22 3.98 26.87
CA GLN A 143 -13.37 3.24 27.42
C GLN A 143 -14.29 2.82 26.27
N LEU A 144 -14.08 1.65 25.71
CA LEU A 144 -14.79 1.20 24.49
C LEU A 144 -16.31 1.13 24.67
N ASP A 145 -16.79 0.79 25.89
CA ASP A 145 -18.21 0.68 26.20
C ASP A 145 -18.89 2.04 26.49
N ALA A 146 -18.11 3.13 26.53
CA ALA A 146 -18.67 4.46 26.69
C ALA A 146 -19.40 4.96 25.42
N PRO A 147 -20.28 5.96 25.52
CA PRO A 147 -20.84 6.63 24.35
C PRO A 147 -19.74 7.12 23.39
N PHE A 148 -20.04 7.20 22.09
CA PHE A 148 -19.10 7.52 21.02
C PHE A 148 -18.10 8.63 21.39
N GLY A 149 -18.58 9.82 21.76
CA GLY A 149 -17.72 10.98 22.06
C GLY A 149 -16.92 10.87 23.38
N GLU A 150 -17.15 9.83 24.17
CA GLU A 150 -16.51 9.60 25.49
C GLU A 150 -15.53 8.41 25.46
N ARG A 151 -15.47 7.64 24.37
CA ARG A 151 -14.59 6.46 24.26
C ARG A 151 -13.11 6.82 24.34
N ILE A 152 -12.75 7.98 23.82
CA ILE A 152 -11.42 8.55 23.87
C ILE A 152 -11.53 10.08 23.78
N SER A 153 -10.59 10.79 24.38
CA SER A 153 -10.50 12.26 24.30
C SER A 153 -10.27 12.74 22.88
N HIS A 154 -11.29 13.30 22.23
CA HIS A 154 -11.19 13.84 20.87
C HIS A 154 -10.17 14.98 20.77
N SER A 155 -10.03 15.83 21.80
CA SER A 155 -9.04 16.91 21.79
C SER A 155 -7.60 16.40 21.83
N GLU A 156 -7.33 15.28 22.51
CA GLU A 156 -6.01 14.65 22.49
C GLU A 156 -5.72 13.99 21.14
N VAL A 157 -6.75 13.40 20.50
CA VAL A 157 -6.61 12.88 19.13
C VAL A 157 -6.38 14.02 18.13
N ASP A 158 -7.06 15.17 18.26
CA ASP A 158 -6.84 16.35 17.42
C ASP A 158 -5.41 16.89 17.54
N ALA A 159 -4.86 16.91 18.74
CA ALA A 159 -3.45 17.28 18.95
C ALA A 159 -2.47 16.31 18.26
N LEU A 160 -2.82 15.02 18.17
CA LEU A 160 -2.03 14.06 17.40
C LEU A 160 -2.19 14.27 15.90
N VAL A 161 -3.38 14.64 15.42
CA VAL A 161 -3.60 15.03 13.99
C VAL A 161 -2.66 16.17 13.63
N ASP A 162 -2.60 17.24 14.41
CA ASP A 162 -1.71 18.38 14.16
C ASP A 162 -0.23 17.97 14.15
N ALA A 163 0.17 17.07 15.05
CA ALA A 163 1.54 16.56 15.10
C ALA A 163 1.89 15.72 13.85
N VAL A 164 0.95 14.90 13.36
CA VAL A 164 1.14 14.09 12.14
C VAL A 164 1.19 14.98 10.90
N ILE A 165 0.37 16.03 10.80
CA ILE A 165 0.42 16.99 9.68
C ILE A 165 1.80 17.62 9.61
N LYS A 166 2.35 18.08 10.74
CA LYS A 166 3.71 18.62 10.76
C LYS A 166 4.76 17.58 10.35
N GLN A 167 4.59 16.33 10.76
CA GLN A 167 5.49 15.25 10.33
C GLN A 167 5.40 14.99 8.81
N LEU A 168 4.20 15.10 8.22
CA LEU A 168 4.00 15.00 6.78
C LEU A 168 4.69 16.15 6.03
N ASP A 169 4.70 17.38 6.57
CA ASP A 169 5.45 18.53 6.01
C ASP A 169 6.96 18.25 6.00
N ASP A 170 7.49 17.72 7.10
CA ASP A 170 8.90 17.35 7.22
C ASP A 170 9.28 16.22 6.23
N ILE A 171 8.41 15.21 6.07
CA ILE A 171 8.57 14.11 5.10
C ILE A 171 8.60 14.67 3.67
N GLU A 172 7.67 15.55 3.33
CA GLU A 172 7.57 16.14 1.99
C GLU A 172 8.80 17.00 1.67
N ALA A 173 9.22 17.86 2.59
CA ALA A 173 10.43 18.66 2.45
C ALA A 173 11.68 17.78 2.26
N ARG A 174 11.82 16.73 3.09
CA ARG A 174 12.97 15.83 3.02
C ARG A 174 13.03 15.03 1.73
N GLN A 175 11.91 14.45 1.27
CA GLN A 175 11.89 13.70 0.01
C GLN A 175 12.21 14.60 -1.19
N ASN A 176 11.66 15.82 -1.25
CA ASN A 176 11.92 16.77 -2.33
C ASN A 176 13.38 17.18 -2.36
N GLN A 177 13.99 17.43 -1.20
CA GLN A 177 15.43 17.70 -1.08
C GLN A 177 16.28 16.55 -1.64
N LEU A 178 15.97 15.30 -1.26
CA LEU A 178 16.73 14.11 -1.68
C LEU A 178 16.57 13.79 -3.16
N LEU A 179 15.41 14.09 -3.74
CA LEU A 179 15.14 13.90 -5.16
C LEU A 179 15.64 15.09 -6.01
N GLY A 180 15.83 16.27 -5.40
CA GLY A 180 16.16 17.51 -6.12
C GLY A 180 14.95 18.12 -6.84
N CYS A 181 13.74 17.88 -6.36
CA CYS A 181 12.50 18.36 -7.00
C CYS A 181 12.35 19.89 -6.95
N ASP A 182 12.98 20.55 -5.98
CA ASP A 182 12.90 21.99 -5.78
C ASP A 182 13.92 22.78 -6.64
N THR A 183 14.65 22.08 -7.51
CA THR A 183 15.64 22.69 -8.38
C THR A 183 15.03 23.11 -9.71
N SER A 184 15.48 24.26 -10.26
CA SER A 184 15.10 24.72 -11.62
C SER A 184 15.84 23.95 -12.72
N ALA A 185 15.97 22.62 -12.57
CA ALA A 185 16.63 21.77 -13.53
C ALA A 185 15.86 21.77 -14.88
N ALA A 186 16.58 21.80 -16.00
CA ALA A 186 15.98 21.73 -17.33
C ALA A 186 15.27 20.38 -17.61
N ILE A 187 15.62 19.34 -16.85
CA ILE A 187 15.00 18.01 -16.91
C ILE A 187 14.49 17.70 -15.50
N THR A 188 13.23 17.31 -15.40
CA THR A 188 12.61 16.87 -14.13
C THR A 188 13.37 15.66 -13.58
N PRO A 189 13.91 15.73 -12.34
CA PRO A 189 14.58 14.58 -11.76
C PRO A 189 13.64 13.40 -11.59
N THR A 190 14.19 12.19 -11.73
CA THR A 190 13.41 10.94 -11.65
C THR A 190 12.66 10.83 -10.33
N GLY A 191 11.36 10.64 -10.40
CA GLY A 191 10.44 10.52 -9.28
C GLY A 191 9.73 11.83 -8.91
N CYS A 192 10.21 13.01 -9.34
CA CYS A 192 9.53 14.28 -9.04
C CYS A 192 8.17 14.41 -9.74
N ASP A 193 7.96 13.67 -10.80
CA ASP A 193 6.71 13.56 -11.56
C ASP A 193 5.75 12.48 -11.02
N VAL A 194 6.13 11.77 -9.96
CA VAL A 194 5.28 10.78 -9.29
C VAL A 194 4.52 11.45 -8.14
N THR A 195 3.20 11.42 -8.21
CA THR A 195 2.34 11.91 -7.11
C THR A 195 2.28 10.87 -6.00
N VAL A 196 2.49 11.29 -4.75
CA VAL A 196 2.38 10.42 -3.56
C VAL A 196 1.19 10.82 -2.72
N ARG A 197 0.44 9.84 -2.25
CA ARG A 197 -0.59 9.95 -1.22
C ARG A 197 -0.38 8.86 -0.18
N PHE A 198 -0.96 9.06 1.00
CA PHE A 198 -0.79 8.16 2.13
C PHE A 198 -2.12 7.52 2.52
N GLN A 199 -2.05 6.26 2.93
CA GLN A 199 -3.10 5.56 3.64
C GLN A 199 -2.66 5.37 5.09
N ALA A 200 -3.53 5.65 6.03
CA ALA A 200 -3.28 5.44 7.45
C ALA A 200 -3.35 3.94 7.78
N GLN A 201 -2.27 3.36 8.27
CA GLN A 201 -2.21 1.96 8.72
C GLN A 201 -2.75 1.81 10.13
N VAL A 202 -3.85 1.07 10.29
CA VAL A 202 -4.42 0.68 11.57
C VAL A 202 -3.92 -0.72 11.93
N LEU A 203 -3.24 -0.85 13.07
CA LEU A 203 -2.66 -2.11 13.54
C LEU A 203 -3.72 -2.97 14.23
N ARG A 204 -4.33 -3.90 13.48
CA ARG A 204 -5.50 -4.71 13.91
C ARG A 204 -5.23 -5.74 15.01
N THR A 205 -3.97 -5.96 15.37
CA THR A 205 -3.58 -6.92 16.43
C THR A 205 -3.51 -6.30 17.83
N PHE A 206 -3.84 -5.03 17.98
CA PHE A 206 -3.97 -4.36 19.27
C PHE A 206 -5.31 -4.65 19.97
N ALA A 207 -5.47 -4.19 21.21
CA ALA A 207 -6.75 -4.30 21.90
C ALA A 207 -7.85 -3.46 21.20
N PRO A 208 -9.14 -3.87 21.25
CA PRO A 208 -10.21 -3.20 20.49
C PRO A 208 -10.29 -1.68 20.70
N VAL A 209 -10.13 -1.17 21.92
CA VAL A 209 -10.14 0.28 22.17
C VAL A 209 -8.97 1.00 21.48
N GLN A 210 -7.83 0.34 21.35
CA GLN A 210 -6.66 0.89 20.67
C GLN A 210 -6.86 0.88 19.15
N VAL A 211 -7.50 -0.16 18.60
CA VAL A 211 -7.88 -0.22 17.17
C VAL A 211 -8.92 0.86 16.85
N TYR A 212 -9.93 1.03 17.70
CA TYR A 212 -10.91 2.10 17.58
C TYR A 212 -10.24 3.48 17.52
N ALA A 213 -9.32 3.75 18.43
CA ALA A 213 -8.61 5.03 18.49
C ALA A 213 -7.72 5.30 17.27
N GLN A 214 -7.05 4.27 16.76
CA GLN A 214 -6.28 4.36 15.52
C GLN A 214 -7.20 4.65 14.32
N THR A 215 -8.36 3.99 14.24
CA THR A 215 -9.35 4.23 13.19
C THR A 215 -9.89 5.66 13.25
N LEU A 216 -10.19 6.18 14.45
CA LEU A 216 -10.59 7.57 14.64
C LEU A 216 -9.50 8.55 14.18
N LEU A 217 -8.24 8.31 14.54
CA LEU A 217 -7.11 9.13 14.08
C LEU A 217 -7.01 9.10 12.56
N ALA A 218 -7.13 7.91 11.93
CA ALA A 218 -7.08 7.75 10.48
C ALA A 218 -8.16 8.58 9.77
N VAL A 219 -9.41 8.48 10.21
CA VAL A 219 -10.53 9.26 9.64
C VAL A 219 -10.31 10.76 9.80
N LYS A 220 -9.85 11.21 10.98
CA LYS A 220 -9.56 12.63 11.22
C LYS A 220 -8.39 13.14 10.38
N LEU A 221 -7.36 12.33 10.13
CA LEU A 221 -6.24 12.68 9.24
C LEU A 221 -6.71 12.89 7.80
N VAL A 222 -7.58 12.01 7.27
CA VAL A 222 -8.15 12.18 5.92
C VAL A 222 -8.92 13.49 5.79
N GLN A 223 -9.60 13.91 6.85
CA GLN A 223 -10.34 15.18 6.84
C GLN A 223 -9.43 16.40 6.94
N ALA A 224 -8.31 16.28 7.64
CA ALA A 224 -7.44 17.40 7.97
C ALA A 224 -6.35 17.65 6.91
N ASP A 225 -5.90 16.63 6.18
CA ASP A 225 -4.79 16.75 5.24
C ASP A 225 -5.03 15.97 3.94
N HIS A 226 -5.01 16.67 2.82
CA HIS A 226 -5.25 16.12 1.47
C HIS A 226 -4.21 15.07 1.02
N ARG A 227 -3.08 14.94 1.71
CA ARG A 227 -2.06 13.92 1.45
C ARG A 227 -2.47 12.56 1.99
N VAL A 228 -3.34 12.51 3.00
CA VAL A 228 -3.91 11.27 3.54
C VAL A 228 -5.26 11.03 2.89
N VAL A 229 -5.40 9.95 2.14
CA VAL A 229 -6.57 9.72 1.28
C VAL A 229 -7.45 8.56 1.74
N GLY A 230 -6.95 7.72 2.64
CA GLY A 230 -7.69 6.55 3.10
C GLY A 230 -7.05 5.86 4.29
N LEU A 231 -7.61 4.73 4.64
CA LEU A 231 -7.12 3.86 5.71
C LEU A 231 -7.08 2.39 5.24
N ASN A 232 -6.21 1.62 5.91
CA ASN A 232 -6.13 0.18 5.75
C ASN A 232 -5.82 -0.49 7.10
N PHE A 233 -6.42 -1.65 7.36
CA PHE A 233 -6.11 -2.44 8.54
C PHE A 233 -5.01 -3.43 8.20
N VAL A 234 -3.90 -3.37 8.95
CA VAL A 234 -2.67 -4.09 8.65
C VAL A 234 -2.23 -5.00 9.80
N ALA A 235 -1.14 -5.70 9.65
CA ALA A 235 -0.65 -6.83 10.43
C ALA A 235 -1.32 -8.16 10.06
N PRO A 236 -0.71 -9.34 10.38
CA PRO A 236 -1.19 -10.63 9.89
C PRO A 236 -2.68 -10.86 10.11
N GLU A 237 -3.41 -11.14 9.04
CA GLU A 237 -4.86 -11.40 9.12
C GLU A 237 -5.19 -12.69 9.86
N ASP A 238 -4.31 -13.69 9.73
CA ASP A 238 -4.40 -14.96 10.44
C ASP A 238 -4.12 -14.86 11.94
N HIS A 239 -3.59 -13.71 12.42
CA HIS A 239 -3.30 -13.53 13.83
C HIS A 239 -4.58 -13.65 14.68
N ARG A 240 -4.51 -14.39 15.80
CA ARG A 240 -5.65 -14.71 16.68
C ARG A 240 -6.50 -13.49 17.07
N ILE A 241 -5.90 -12.33 17.34
CA ILE A 241 -6.65 -11.11 17.69
C ILE A 241 -7.36 -10.56 16.45
N ALA A 242 -6.67 -10.48 15.31
CA ALA A 242 -7.25 -9.99 14.06
C ALA A 242 -8.50 -10.78 13.67
N ARG A 243 -8.45 -12.12 13.68
CA ARG A 243 -9.59 -13.01 13.39
C ARG A 243 -10.72 -12.87 14.40
N ARG A 244 -10.39 -12.89 15.71
CA ARG A 244 -11.40 -12.81 16.78
C ARG A 244 -12.21 -11.50 16.71
N ASP A 245 -11.55 -10.38 16.45
CA ASP A 245 -12.14 -9.04 16.56
C ASP A 245 -12.52 -8.46 15.19
N TYR A 246 -12.40 -9.23 14.10
CA TYR A 246 -12.58 -8.75 12.71
C TYR A 246 -13.90 -8.01 12.53
N ARG A 247 -15.04 -8.63 12.90
CA ARG A 247 -16.37 -8.02 12.76
C ARG A 247 -16.51 -6.74 13.56
N GLN A 248 -15.95 -6.70 14.77
CA GLN A 248 -15.93 -5.47 15.59
C GLN A 248 -15.11 -4.38 14.91
N HIS A 249 -13.99 -4.72 14.29
CA HIS A 249 -13.17 -3.78 13.53
C HIS A 249 -13.93 -3.20 12.33
N MET A 250 -14.67 -4.01 11.58
CA MET A 250 -15.53 -3.53 10.48
C MET A 250 -16.62 -2.58 10.99
N GLN A 251 -17.22 -2.87 12.14
CA GLN A 251 -18.18 -1.98 12.79
C GLN A 251 -17.57 -0.64 13.21
N PHE A 252 -16.32 -0.61 13.69
CA PHE A 252 -15.63 0.65 14.00
C PHE A 252 -15.47 1.53 12.76
N ILE A 253 -15.12 0.94 11.63
CA ILE A 253 -15.00 1.68 10.37
C ILE A 253 -16.37 2.23 9.96
N ALA A 254 -17.42 1.40 9.99
CA ALA A 254 -18.77 1.82 9.64
C ALA A 254 -19.27 2.97 10.52
N GLU A 255 -19.11 2.84 11.84
CA GLU A 255 -19.52 3.86 12.83
C GLU A 255 -18.79 5.18 12.58
N LEU A 256 -17.46 5.14 12.45
CA LEU A 256 -16.65 6.33 12.25
C LEU A 256 -16.89 6.98 10.88
N SER A 257 -17.12 6.19 9.83
CA SER A 257 -17.47 6.71 8.51
C SER A 257 -18.84 7.43 8.51
N ALA A 258 -19.80 6.92 9.27
CA ALA A 258 -21.11 7.56 9.43
C ALA A 258 -21.04 8.86 10.23
N GLU A 259 -20.14 8.94 11.22
CA GLU A 259 -19.96 10.14 12.04
C GLU A 259 -19.25 11.28 11.28
N PHE A 260 -18.41 10.94 10.31
CA PHE A 260 -17.63 11.90 9.53
C PHE A 260 -17.95 11.88 8.02
N PRO A 261 -19.20 12.18 7.60
CA PRO A 261 -19.63 11.98 6.21
C PRO A 261 -19.17 13.07 5.24
N SER A 262 -18.70 14.21 5.73
CA SER A 262 -18.39 15.39 4.90
C SER A 262 -17.16 15.18 3.98
N GLN A 263 -16.25 14.34 4.38
CA GLN A 263 -15.08 13.94 3.62
C GLN A 263 -14.74 12.48 3.95
N PRO A 264 -15.44 11.52 3.31
CA PRO A 264 -15.27 10.12 3.62
C PRO A 264 -13.84 9.66 3.31
N ALA A 265 -13.26 8.91 4.23
CA ALA A 265 -11.99 8.25 3.98
C ALA A 265 -12.15 7.19 2.90
N GLY A 266 -11.16 7.04 2.04
CA GLY A 266 -11.04 5.88 1.19
C GLY A 266 -10.82 4.64 2.06
N ILE A 267 -11.62 3.60 1.86
CA ILE A 267 -11.52 2.36 2.63
C ILE A 267 -11.00 1.26 1.71
N THR A 268 -9.77 0.84 1.97
CA THR A 268 -9.18 -0.37 1.42
C THR A 268 -8.76 -1.27 2.58
N LEU A 269 -8.96 -2.56 2.47
CA LEU A 269 -8.71 -3.48 3.58
C LEU A 269 -8.00 -4.74 3.11
N HIS A 270 -6.97 -5.17 3.86
CA HIS A 270 -6.50 -6.54 3.78
C HIS A 270 -7.64 -7.44 4.22
N ALA A 271 -8.23 -8.14 3.26
CA ALA A 271 -9.33 -9.06 3.50
C ALA A 271 -9.16 -10.31 2.63
N GLY A 272 -9.28 -11.45 3.29
CA GLY A 272 -9.08 -12.74 2.64
C GLY A 272 -7.61 -13.07 2.32
N GLU A 273 -6.64 -12.47 3.01
CA GLU A 273 -5.25 -12.92 2.98
C GLU A 273 -5.09 -14.15 3.88
N LEU A 274 -5.89 -15.17 3.60
CA LEU A 274 -6.07 -16.36 4.42
C LEU A 274 -6.03 -17.63 3.58
N THR A 275 -5.64 -18.74 4.23
CA THR A 275 -5.63 -20.08 3.64
C THR A 275 -5.80 -21.14 4.72
N LEU A 276 -6.30 -22.33 4.35
CA LEU A 276 -6.41 -23.50 5.25
C LEU A 276 -5.08 -23.89 5.92
N GLY A 277 -3.95 -23.49 5.34
CA GLY A 277 -2.64 -23.73 5.95
C GLY A 277 -2.36 -22.88 7.18
N LEU A 278 -3.08 -21.77 7.37
CA LEU A 278 -2.85 -20.78 8.44
C LEU A 278 -4.02 -20.70 9.43
N VAL A 279 -5.25 -20.89 8.97
CA VAL A 279 -6.45 -20.71 9.79
C VAL A 279 -7.42 -21.89 9.68
N PRO A 280 -8.29 -22.11 10.69
CA PRO A 280 -9.33 -23.13 10.60
C PRO A 280 -10.41 -22.71 9.59
N PRO A 281 -11.18 -23.70 9.04
CA PRO A 281 -12.19 -23.45 8.00
C PRO A 281 -13.23 -22.38 8.34
N GLU A 282 -13.62 -22.27 9.60
CA GLU A 282 -14.62 -21.30 10.09
C GLU A 282 -14.17 -19.83 10.01
N ASP A 283 -12.87 -19.58 9.82
CA ASP A 283 -12.32 -18.24 9.66
C ASP A 283 -12.13 -17.85 8.17
N LEU A 284 -12.48 -18.74 7.23
CA LEU A 284 -12.39 -18.49 5.80
C LEU A 284 -13.73 -18.05 5.19
N GLY A 285 -13.67 -17.32 4.09
CA GLY A 285 -14.79 -17.06 3.19
C GLY A 285 -15.79 -15.99 3.65
N TRP A 286 -15.49 -15.20 4.68
CA TRP A 286 -16.42 -14.14 5.13
C TRP A 286 -15.76 -12.78 5.37
N HIS A 287 -14.44 -12.69 5.45
CA HIS A 287 -13.73 -11.45 5.70
C HIS A 287 -13.92 -10.44 4.56
N ILE A 288 -13.83 -10.89 3.30
CA ILE A 288 -14.05 -10.04 2.12
C ILE A 288 -15.46 -9.46 2.14
N ARG A 289 -16.47 -10.30 2.41
CA ARG A 289 -17.87 -9.87 2.50
C ARG A 289 -18.09 -8.84 3.59
N ASP A 290 -17.59 -9.07 4.80
CA ASP A 290 -17.72 -8.13 5.93
C ASP A 290 -16.98 -6.82 5.66
N ALA A 291 -15.83 -6.85 4.99
CA ALA A 291 -15.10 -5.66 4.58
C ALA A 291 -15.95 -4.77 3.63
N ILE A 292 -16.65 -5.39 2.69
CA ILE A 292 -17.50 -4.68 1.71
C ILE A 292 -18.82 -4.25 2.35
N GLU A 293 -19.59 -5.21 2.88
CA GLU A 293 -20.97 -4.97 3.31
C GLU A 293 -21.07 -4.21 4.65
N THR A 294 -20.10 -4.40 5.56
CA THR A 294 -20.12 -3.75 6.87
C THR A 294 -19.24 -2.50 6.90
N ALA A 295 -17.98 -2.60 6.49
CA ALA A 295 -17.05 -1.46 6.55
C ALA A 295 -17.16 -0.52 5.35
N GLY A 296 -17.80 -0.92 4.26
CA GLY A 296 -17.94 -0.13 3.04
C GLY A 296 -16.64 -0.02 2.26
N ALA A 297 -15.79 -1.04 2.30
CA ALA A 297 -14.56 -1.07 1.52
C ALA A 297 -14.87 -1.04 0.02
N THR A 298 -14.23 -0.13 -0.69
CA THR A 298 -14.31 -0.01 -2.15
C THR A 298 -13.12 -0.65 -2.86
N ARG A 299 -12.11 -1.08 -2.07
CA ARG A 299 -10.98 -1.87 -2.53
C ARG A 299 -10.67 -2.96 -1.51
N ILE A 300 -10.25 -4.11 -2.02
CA ILE A 300 -9.86 -5.29 -1.23
C ILE A 300 -8.40 -5.62 -1.55
N GLY A 301 -7.55 -5.59 -0.53
CA GLY A 301 -6.18 -6.10 -0.63
C GLY A 301 -6.19 -7.62 -0.58
N HIS A 302 -5.45 -8.27 -1.49
CA HIS A 302 -5.26 -9.71 -1.65
C HIS A 302 -6.49 -10.49 -2.14
N GLY A 303 -7.55 -10.61 -1.35
CA GLY A 303 -8.77 -11.30 -1.75
C GLY A 303 -8.59 -12.80 -2.08
N ILE A 304 -7.69 -13.51 -1.38
CA ILE A 304 -7.29 -14.88 -1.76
C ILE A 304 -8.33 -15.93 -1.42
N ASP A 305 -9.01 -15.78 -0.29
CA ASP A 305 -9.95 -16.81 0.21
C ASP A 305 -11.38 -16.70 -0.38
N ILE A 306 -11.57 -15.91 -1.44
CA ILE A 306 -12.88 -15.69 -2.09
C ILE A 306 -13.61 -16.98 -2.42
N ALA A 307 -12.88 -18.04 -2.80
CA ALA A 307 -13.45 -19.34 -3.15
C ALA A 307 -14.07 -20.08 -1.95
N PHE A 308 -13.84 -19.64 -0.74
CA PHE A 308 -14.43 -20.19 0.48
C PHE A 308 -15.72 -19.48 0.90
N ASP A 309 -16.10 -18.37 0.24
CA ASP A 309 -17.37 -17.69 0.54
C ASP A 309 -18.56 -18.58 0.19
N ASP A 310 -19.51 -18.73 1.11
CA ASP A 310 -20.70 -19.59 0.95
C ASP A 310 -21.55 -19.25 -0.29
N ASN A 311 -21.46 -18.00 -0.78
CA ASN A 311 -22.16 -17.55 -1.96
C ASN A 311 -21.22 -16.67 -2.84
N MET A 312 -20.09 -17.27 -3.22
CA MET A 312 -19.03 -16.64 -4.00
C MET A 312 -19.54 -15.94 -5.27
N ASP A 313 -20.41 -16.62 -6.03
CA ASP A 313 -20.94 -16.08 -7.29
C ASP A 313 -21.70 -14.76 -7.05
N ALA A 314 -22.52 -14.69 -6.00
CA ALA A 314 -23.25 -13.46 -5.67
C ALA A 314 -22.33 -12.37 -5.14
N LEU A 315 -21.30 -12.72 -4.38
CA LEU A 315 -20.32 -11.75 -3.89
C LEU A 315 -19.52 -11.18 -5.06
N LEU A 316 -19.00 -11.99 -5.95
CA LEU A 316 -18.25 -11.55 -7.13
C LEU A 316 -19.11 -10.70 -8.07
N THR A 317 -20.36 -11.08 -8.32
CA THR A 317 -21.31 -10.27 -9.09
C THR A 317 -21.53 -8.90 -8.44
N SER A 318 -21.73 -8.88 -7.12
CA SER A 318 -21.91 -7.64 -6.35
C SER A 318 -20.67 -6.76 -6.39
N MET A 319 -19.47 -7.34 -6.30
CA MET A 319 -18.20 -6.60 -6.43
C MET A 319 -18.08 -5.92 -7.79
N ALA A 320 -18.41 -6.64 -8.86
CA ALA A 320 -18.38 -6.08 -10.22
C ALA A 320 -19.42 -4.96 -10.40
N GLU A 321 -20.65 -5.15 -9.92
CA GLU A 321 -21.74 -4.15 -10.02
C GLU A 321 -21.50 -2.89 -9.19
N GLN A 322 -20.80 -3.01 -8.04
CA GLN A 322 -20.50 -1.92 -7.13
C GLN A 322 -19.12 -1.29 -7.36
N ASP A 323 -18.41 -1.68 -8.41
CA ASP A 323 -17.05 -1.21 -8.69
C ASP A 323 -16.05 -1.45 -7.52
N VAL A 324 -16.17 -2.55 -6.78
CA VAL A 324 -15.21 -2.93 -5.74
C VAL A 324 -13.99 -3.59 -6.40
N MET A 325 -12.84 -2.92 -6.32
CA MET A 325 -11.60 -3.38 -6.96
C MET A 325 -10.77 -4.28 -6.05
N VAL A 326 -10.05 -5.25 -6.63
CA VAL A 326 -9.07 -6.08 -5.92
C VAL A 326 -7.63 -5.68 -6.24
N GLU A 327 -6.84 -5.44 -5.19
CA GLU A 327 -5.40 -5.15 -5.24
C GLU A 327 -4.64 -6.48 -5.21
N ILE A 328 -4.11 -6.89 -6.37
CA ILE A 328 -3.48 -8.19 -6.57
C ILE A 328 -1.97 -8.11 -6.27
N ASN A 329 -1.52 -8.88 -5.30
CA ASN A 329 -0.14 -8.93 -4.79
C ASN A 329 0.46 -10.33 -5.00
N LEU A 330 0.74 -10.72 -6.26
CA LEU A 330 1.07 -12.10 -6.64
C LEU A 330 2.27 -12.68 -5.89
N THR A 331 3.34 -11.89 -5.75
CA THR A 331 4.57 -12.37 -5.07
C THR A 331 4.37 -12.48 -3.57
N SER A 332 3.67 -11.53 -2.96
CA SER A 332 3.32 -11.58 -1.53
C SER A 332 2.46 -12.82 -1.22
N ASN A 333 1.42 -13.06 -2.02
CA ASN A 333 0.55 -14.21 -1.85
C ASN A 333 1.27 -15.57 -2.00
N ASP A 334 2.26 -15.64 -2.90
CA ASP A 334 3.12 -16.83 -3.01
C ASP A 334 4.00 -17.00 -1.75
N VAL A 335 4.63 -15.94 -1.29
CA VAL A 335 5.56 -16.00 -0.15
C VAL A 335 4.82 -16.27 1.17
N ILE A 336 3.75 -15.51 1.44
CA ILE A 336 3.05 -15.57 2.73
C ILE A 336 2.13 -16.79 2.80
N LEU A 337 1.35 -17.04 1.74
CA LEU A 337 0.27 -18.03 1.72
C LEU A 337 0.62 -19.30 0.96
N GLY A 338 1.69 -19.29 0.15
CA GLY A 338 2.00 -20.37 -0.79
C GLY A 338 0.99 -20.47 -1.95
N ILE A 339 0.18 -19.42 -2.18
CA ILE A 339 -0.85 -19.38 -3.22
C ILE A 339 -0.30 -18.72 -4.47
N LYS A 340 -0.22 -19.47 -5.56
CA LYS A 340 0.35 -19.04 -6.83
C LYS A 340 -0.28 -19.76 -8.03
N ASP A 341 0.05 -19.26 -9.21
CA ASP A 341 -0.30 -19.86 -10.50
C ASP A 341 -1.81 -20.15 -10.59
N ALA A 342 -2.21 -21.37 -10.92
CA ALA A 342 -3.61 -21.76 -11.06
C ALA A 342 -4.41 -21.76 -9.74
N ALA A 343 -3.75 -21.70 -8.59
CA ALA A 343 -4.42 -21.62 -7.30
C ALA A 343 -4.79 -20.18 -6.90
N HIS A 344 -4.22 -19.18 -7.57
CA HIS A 344 -4.51 -17.77 -7.30
C HIS A 344 -5.82 -17.34 -7.94
N PRO A 345 -6.72 -16.62 -7.24
CA PRO A 345 -8.06 -16.27 -7.73
C PRO A 345 -8.10 -15.16 -8.80
N LEU A 346 -6.98 -14.60 -9.24
CA LEU A 346 -6.97 -13.56 -10.27
C LEU A 346 -7.82 -13.92 -11.51
N PRO A 347 -7.74 -15.13 -12.12
CA PRO A 347 -8.60 -15.47 -13.25
C PRO A 347 -10.09 -15.44 -12.88
N THR A 348 -10.46 -15.86 -11.68
CA THR A 348 -11.85 -15.84 -11.20
C THR A 348 -12.38 -14.40 -11.13
N TYR A 349 -11.62 -13.46 -10.58
CA TYR A 349 -12.01 -12.04 -10.57
C TYR A 349 -12.22 -11.50 -11.99
N LEU A 350 -11.31 -11.83 -12.92
CA LEU A 350 -11.43 -11.40 -14.32
C LEU A 350 -12.65 -12.01 -15.03
N ASP A 351 -12.96 -13.29 -14.78
CA ASP A 351 -14.10 -13.98 -15.38
C ASP A 351 -15.44 -13.39 -14.93
N TYR A 352 -15.51 -12.83 -13.71
CA TYR A 352 -16.70 -12.14 -13.20
C TYR A 352 -16.71 -10.62 -13.51
N GLY A 353 -15.69 -10.11 -14.18
CA GLY A 353 -15.58 -8.67 -14.49
C GLY A 353 -15.31 -7.80 -13.27
N VAL A 354 -14.79 -8.36 -12.18
CA VAL A 354 -14.34 -7.60 -11.02
C VAL A 354 -13.09 -6.83 -11.40
N PRO A 355 -13.06 -5.49 -11.21
CA PRO A 355 -11.88 -4.72 -11.54
C PRO A 355 -10.69 -5.12 -10.65
N VAL A 356 -9.50 -5.19 -11.28
CA VAL A 356 -8.26 -5.55 -10.58
C VAL A 356 -7.12 -4.61 -10.97
N THR A 357 -6.15 -4.45 -10.08
CA THR A 357 -4.84 -3.86 -10.38
C THR A 357 -3.74 -4.69 -9.75
N LEU A 358 -2.51 -4.57 -10.26
CA LEU A 358 -1.33 -5.18 -9.65
C LEU A 358 -0.69 -4.20 -8.69
N SER A 359 -0.23 -4.70 -7.56
CA SER A 359 0.46 -3.94 -6.52
C SER A 359 1.64 -4.74 -5.97
N THR A 360 2.53 -4.09 -5.23
CA THR A 360 3.78 -4.71 -4.77
C THR A 360 3.76 -5.19 -3.32
N ASP A 361 2.80 -4.71 -2.54
CA ASP A 361 2.71 -4.92 -1.10
C ASP A 361 3.98 -4.40 -0.38
N ASP A 362 4.97 -5.24 -0.16
CA ASP A 362 6.25 -4.93 0.48
C ASP A 362 7.41 -5.21 -0.50
N GLU A 363 7.58 -4.38 -1.52
CA GLU A 363 8.50 -4.65 -2.64
C GLU A 363 9.97 -4.84 -2.21
N GLY A 364 10.40 -4.14 -1.16
CA GLY A 364 11.76 -4.28 -0.61
C GLY A 364 11.96 -5.58 0.16
N VAL A 365 10.99 -5.96 1.00
CA VAL A 365 10.99 -7.23 1.73
C VAL A 365 10.89 -8.40 0.76
N SER A 366 9.97 -8.33 -0.20
CA SER A 366 9.74 -9.35 -1.23
C SER A 366 10.81 -9.37 -2.33
N ARG A 367 11.67 -8.33 -2.38
CA ARG A 367 12.78 -8.20 -3.35
C ARG A 367 12.32 -8.16 -4.80
N ILE A 368 11.25 -7.43 -5.03
CA ILE A 368 10.60 -7.24 -6.33
C ILE A 368 10.43 -5.75 -6.63
N ASP A 369 9.82 -5.46 -7.75
CA ASP A 369 9.25 -4.18 -8.12
C ASP A 369 7.94 -4.39 -8.88
N LEU A 370 7.19 -3.33 -9.19
CA LEU A 370 5.93 -3.46 -9.91
C LEU A 370 6.12 -4.03 -11.34
N THR A 371 7.28 -3.81 -11.96
CA THR A 371 7.62 -4.44 -13.25
C THR A 371 7.66 -5.96 -13.14
N HIS A 372 8.17 -6.48 -12.02
CA HIS A 372 8.18 -7.92 -11.73
C HIS A 372 6.74 -8.46 -11.61
N GLU A 373 5.86 -7.78 -10.89
CA GLU A 373 4.45 -8.20 -10.75
C GLU A 373 3.74 -8.22 -12.10
N TYR A 374 3.92 -7.20 -12.94
CA TYR A 374 3.40 -7.18 -14.29
C TYR A 374 3.97 -8.32 -15.15
N GLN A 375 5.27 -8.61 -15.03
CA GLN A 375 5.88 -9.73 -15.76
C GLN A 375 5.32 -11.07 -15.29
N ARG A 376 5.20 -11.25 -13.97
CA ARG A 376 4.65 -12.47 -13.37
C ARG A 376 3.20 -12.69 -13.83
N ALA A 377 2.35 -11.66 -13.73
CA ALA A 377 0.97 -11.72 -14.17
C ALA A 377 0.86 -12.08 -15.67
N ALA A 378 1.59 -11.36 -16.53
CA ALA A 378 1.54 -11.56 -17.97
C ALA A 378 1.98 -12.98 -18.37
N THR A 379 3.04 -13.52 -17.75
CA THR A 379 3.57 -14.85 -18.11
C THR A 379 2.80 -16.00 -17.49
N THR A 380 2.24 -15.83 -16.30
CA THR A 380 1.52 -16.89 -15.60
C THR A 380 0.10 -17.07 -16.16
N TYR A 381 -0.58 -15.97 -16.49
CA TYR A 381 -1.99 -15.98 -16.90
C TYR A 381 -2.21 -15.65 -18.38
N ASP A 382 -1.13 -15.58 -19.17
CA ASP A 382 -1.18 -15.28 -20.62
C ASP A 382 -1.97 -13.97 -20.92
N LEU A 383 -1.75 -12.95 -20.11
CA LEU A 383 -2.49 -11.70 -20.21
C LEU A 383 -2.10 -10.93 -21.47
N SER A 384 -3.12 -10.46 -22.17
CA SER A 384 -2.95 -9.59 -23.34
C SER A 384 -2.47 -8.18 -22.94
N TYR A 385 -1.89 -7.46 -23.90
CA TYR A 385 -1.54 -6.05 -23.73
C TYR A 385 -2.74 -5.20 -23.28
N SER A 386 -3.93 -5.50 -23.81
CA SER A 386 -5.16 -4.79 -23.45
C SER A 386 -5.49 -4.94 -21.96
N GLN A 387 -5.36 -6.14 -21.40
CA GLN A 387 -5.59 -6.39 -19.98
C GLN A 387 -4.53 -5.70 -19.08
N LEU A 388 -3.25 -5.75 -19.48
CA LEU A 388 -2.20 -5.04 -18.74
C LEU A 388 -2.43 -3.52 -18.75
N ARG A 389 -2.89 -2.96 -19.86
CA ARG A 389 -3.27 -1.54 -19.97
C ARG A 389 -4.47 -1.21 -19.11
N GLU A 390 -5.47 -2.09 -19.05
CA GLU A 390 -6.63 -1.96 -18.18
C GLU A 390 -6.20 -1.94 -16.71
N PHE A 391 -5.32 -2.84 -16.27
CA PHE A 391 -4.80 -2.83 -14.89
C PHE A 391 -4.07 -1.52 -14.56
N ALA A 392 -3.28 -0.99 -15.50
CA ALA A 392 -2.63 0.31 -15.31
C ALA A 392 -3.66 1.46 -15.20
N ARG A 393 -4.73 1.44 -15.99
CA ARG A 393 -5.84 2.40 -15.89
C ARG A 393 -6.60 2.25 -14.58
N ASN A 394 -6.89 1.00 -14.16
CA ASN A 394 -7.56 0.69 -12.90
C ASN A 394 -6.81 1.26 -11.70
N SER A 395 -5.48 1.21 -11.69
CA SER A 395 -4.68 1.76 -10.59
C SER A 395 -4.93 3.25 -10.34
N LEU A 396 -5.31 4.03 -11.36
CA LEU A 396 -5.67 5.44 -11.21
C LEU A 396 -7.19 5.64 -11.05
N GLN A 397 -8.00 4.84 -11.73
CA GLN A 397 -9.47 4.88 -11.68
C GLN A 397 -9.97 4.66 -10.25
N TYR A 398 -9.41 3.67 -9.56
CA TYR A 398 -9.80 3.26 -8.21
C TYR A 398 -8.90 3.85 -7.11
N SER A 399 -7.94 4.72 -7.46
CA SER A 399 -7.18 5.50 -6.46
C SER A 399 -8.12 6.36 -5.62
N PHE A 400 -7.71 6.70 -4.41
CA PHE A 400 -8.47 7.63 -3.55
C PHE A 400 -8.17 9.10 -3.83
N LEU A 401 -7.53 9.40 -4.97
CA LEU A 401 -7.37 10.78 -5.41
C LEU A 401 -8.73 11.46 -5.58
N PRO A 402 -8.85 12.74 -5.19
CA PRO A 402 -10.07 13.50 -5.37
C PRO A 402 -10.33 13.80 -6.85
N GLY A 403 -11.60 14.03 -7.17
CA GLY A 403 -12.05 14.42 -8.49
C GLY A 403 -12.77 13.32 -9.26
N ALA A 404 -13.37 13.68 -10.36
CA ALA A 404 -14.11 12.77 -11.22
C ALA A 404 -13.14 11.88 -12.04
N ARG A 405 -13.63 10.71 -12.41
CA ARG A 405 -12.93 9.73 -13.26
C ARG A 405 -12.92 10.19 -14.71
N LEU A 406 -11.86 9.91 -15.46
CA LEU A 406 -11.76 10.18 -16.89
C LEU A 406 -12.56 9.17 -17.73
N PHE A 407 -12.73 7.95 -17.22
CA PHE A 407 -13.40 6.85 -17.90
C PHE A 407 -14.62 6.39 -17.12
N ASP A 408 -15.71 6.06 -17.82
CA ASP A 408 -16.80 5.29 -17.23
C ASP A 408 -16.40 3.82 -17.10
N ASN A 409 -15.68 3.30 -18.13
CA ASN A 409 -15.10 1.97 -18.14
C ASN A 409 -13.64 2.04 -18.65
N THR A 410 -12.70 1.47 -17.88
CA THR A 410 -11.27 1.48 -18.20
C THR A 410 -10.90 0.52 -19.32
N ALA A 411 -11.66 -0.58 -19.51
CA ALA A 411 -11.38 -1.60 -20.50
C ALA A 411 -11.52 -1.06 -21.93
N ASP A 412 -12.58 -0.33 -22.24
CA ASP A 412 -12.82 0.24 -23.55
C ASP A 412 -11.99 1.52 -23.82
N GLY A 413 -11.55 2.19 -22.76
CA GLY A 413 -10.72 3.38 -22.83
C GLY A 413 -11.40 4.59 -23.45
N GLN A 414 -12.73 4.64 -23.44
CA GLN A 414 -13.47 5.81 -23.89
C GLN A 414 -13.56 6.86 -22.79
N ALA A 415 -13.06 8.05 -23.08
CA ALA A 415 -13.19 9.16 -22.14
C ALA A 415 -14.64 9.61 -22.02
N ILE A 416 -14.99 10.15 -20.84
CA ILE A 416 -16.29 10.79 -20.60
C ILE A 416 -16.60 11.87 -21.63
N ALA A 417 -17.88 12.24 -21.75
CA ALA A 417 -18.39 13.17 -22.75
C ALA A 417 -17.61 14.49 -22.85
N ALA A 418 -17.10 15.02 -21.72
CA ALA A 418 -16.32 16.26 -21.70
C ALA A 418 -15.01 16.16 -22.50
N CYS A 419 -14.41 14.96 -22.61
CA CYS A 419 -13.16 14.73 -23.32
C CYS A 419 -13.28 13.81 -24.55
N ALA A 420 -14.50 13.37 -24.92
CA ALA A 420 -14.73 12.36 -25.98
C ALA A 420 -14.25 12.79 -27.37
N THR A 421 -14.09 14.09 -27.65
CA THR A 421 -13.62 14.62 -28.94
C THR A 421 -12.12 14.86 -28.99
N GLU A 422 -11.42 14.76 -27.86
CA GLU A 422 -9.98 14.96 -27.78
C GLU A 422 -9.24 13.65 -28.05
N VAL A 423 -8.02 13.75 -28.56
CA VAL A 423 -7.11 12.61 -28.61
C VAL A 423 -6.56 12.36 -27.22
N LEU A 424 -6.83 11.18 -26.65
CA LEU A 424 -6.39 10.80 -25.31
C LEU A 424 -4.90 11.04 -25.11
N GLY A 425 -4.53 11.69 -24.01
CA GLY A 425 -3.15 11.98 -23.67
C GLY A 425 -2.49 13.09 -24.51
N SER A 426 -3.25 13.80 -25.36
CA SER A 426 -2.71 14.93 -26.14
C SER A 426 -2.15 16.03 -25.24
N GLN A 427 -1.15 16.75 -25.73
CA GLN A 427 -0.52 17.86 -24.96
C GLN A 427 -1.42 19.07 -24.82
N ASN A 428 -2.30 19.29 -25.80
CA ASN A 428 -3.17 20.46 -25.84
C ASN A 428 -4.62 20.00 -25.80
N THR A 429 -5.26 20.20 -24.65
CA THR A 429 -6.71 20.01 -24.47
C THR A 429 -7.40 21.37 -24.54
N THR A 430 -8.64 21.40 -25.00
CA THR A 430 -9.41 22.64 -25.19
C THR A 430 -10.80 22.54 -24.55
N GLY A 431 -11.42 23.71 -24.35
CA GLY A 431 -12.82 23.81 -23.90
C GLY A 431 -13.14 22.95 -22.67
N ALA A 432 -14.23 22.18 -22.74
CA ALA A 432 -14.75 21.40 -21.62
C ALA A 432 -13.76 20.35 -21.06
N CYS A 433 -12.93 19.76 -21.92
CA CYS A 433 -11.93 18.78 -21.46
C CYS A 433 -10.83 19.45 -20.65
N ALA A 434 -10.31 20.59 -21.09
CA ALA A 434 -9.30 21.33 -20.34
C ALA A 434 -9.82 21.76 -18.96
N GLU A 435 -11.04 22.26 -18.88
CA GLU A 435 -11.70 22.63 -17.62
C GLU A 435 -11.90 21.43 -16.71
N PHE A 436 -12.36 20.31 -17.26
CA PHE A 436 -12.56 19.07 -16.52
C PHE A 436 -11.24 18.55 -15.92
N LEU A 437 -10.18 18.47 -16.71
CA LEU A 437 -8.86 18.02 -16.23
C LEU A 437 -8.25 18.96 -15.20
N ALA A 438 -8.49 20.26 -15.31
CA ALA A 438 -8.05 21.24 -14.32
C ALA A 438 -8.78 21.09 -12.98
N ALA A 439 -10.05 20.67 -13.00
CA ALA A 439 -10.88 20.48 -11.80
C ALA A 439 -10.69 19.11 -11.13
N SER A 440 -10.13 18.10 -11.82
CA SER A 440 -9.99 16.74 -11.32
C SER A 440 -8.53 16.27 -11.30
N PRO A 441 -7.88 16.24 -10.12
CA PRO A 441 -6.55 15.66 -9.97
C PRO A 441 -6.47 14.20 -10.46
N LYS A 442 -7.51 13.39 -10.20
CA LYS A 442 -7.60 12.00 -10.68
C LYS A 442 -7.58 11.94 -12.22
N ALA A 443 -8.51 12.62 -12.89
CA ALA A 443 -8.58 12.63 -14.34
C ALA A 443 -7.30 13.19 -15.01
N LYS A 444 -6.67 14.16 -14.37
CA LYS A 444 -5.39 14.70 -14.83
C LYS A 444 -4.27 13.65 -14.84
N LEU A 445 -4.17 12.81 -13.82
CA LEU A 445 -3.20 11.70 -13.79
C LEU A 445 -3.58 10.60 -14.76
N GLN A 446 -4.85 10.29 -14.93
CA GLN A 446 -5.32 9.36 -15.96
C GLN A 446 -4.95 9.85 -17.37
N TRP A 447 -5.09 11.16 -17.63
CA TRP A 447 -4.66 11.78 -18.88
C TRP A 447 -3.15 11.68 -19.12
N GLU A 448 -2.35 11.89 -18.07
CA GLU A 448 -0.88 11.72 -18.15
C GLU A 448 -0.51 10.25 -18.42
N LEU A 449 -1.22 9.28 -17.82
CA LEU A 449 -1.03 7.87 -18.12
C LEU A 449 -1.30 7.58 -19.62
N GLU A 450 -2.40 8.08 -20.18
CA GLU A 450 -2.73 7.89 -21.61
C GLU A 450 -1.67 8.50 -22.52
N LYS A 451 -1.14 9.67 -22.17
CA LYS A 451 -0.03 10.30 -22.89
C LYS A 451 1.22 9.41 -22.88
N ARG A 452 1.56 8.80 -21.73
CA ARG A 452 2.69 7.87 -21.61
C ARG A 452 2.43 6.57 -22.38
N LEU A 453 1.20 6.04 -22.35
CA LEU A 453 0.79 4.86 -23.12
C LEU A 453 0.94 5.12 -24.64
N SER A 454 0.43 6.27 -25.12
CA SER A 454 0.57 6.64 -26.55
C SER A 454 2.03 6.79 -26.96
N ALA A 455 2.87 7.39 -26.12
CA ALA A 455 4.30 7.51 -26.39
C ALA A 455 5.01 6.13 -26.39
N PHE A 456 4.61 5.23 -25.49
CA PHE A 456 5.11 3.87 -25.43
C PHE A 456 4.70 3.06 -26.65
N GLU A 457 3.43 3.09 -27.06
CA GLU A 457 2.90 2.39 -28.23
C GLU A 457 3.57 2.84 -29.55
N ALA A 458 3.99 4.10 -29.60
CA ALA A 458 4.74 4.61 -30.77
C ALA A 458 6.17 4.05 -30.93
N LEU A 459 6.67 3.29 -29.94
CA LEU A 459 7.98 2.64 -30.00
C LEU A 459 7.92 1.27 -30.72
N PHE A 460 6.73 0.72 -30.90
CA PHE A 460 6.48 -0.61 -31.46
C PHE A 460 5.53 -0.55 -32.65
#